data_846b1582a7c7df4a99ff04de2146a46c
#
_entry.id   846b1582a7c7df4a99ff04de2146a46c
#
_cell.length_a   1.000
_cell.length_b   1.000
_cell.length_c   1.000
_cell.angle_alpha   90.00
_cell.angle_beta   90.00
_cell.angle_gamma   90.00
#
_symmetry.space_group_name_H-M   'P 1'
#
loop_
_entity.id
_entity.type
_entity.pdbx_description
1 polymer ?
#
loop_
_entity_poly.entity_id
_entity_poly.type
_entity_poly.pdbx_seq_one_letter_code
_entity_poly.pdbx_strand_id
1 'polypeptide(L)'
;MTISPVSHNTRPESQLLPQEAAAFDLLDKLGIEYDRVSHDAAFNMELCAEVSRVLDVSVCKNLFLCNRQKTAFYLLCMPPDKPFHTKDLSAQIGSSRLSFAPEESLWELLRCHPGSATILGLANDTEHRVRLLIDREVCDAPFFSCHPCICTSTLKLKTADVLEKLLPHTGHTPVIVDL
;
A
#
# COMPACT_ATOMS: atom_id res chain seq x y z
N MET A 1 -18.18 -5.26 -13.81
CA MET A 1 -16.81 -4.95 -13.36
C MET A 1 -16.24 -3.94 -14.35
N THR A 2 -15.95 -2.74 -13.89
CA THR A 2 -15.51 -1.63 -14.76
C THR A 2 -14.10 -1.20 -14.35
N ILE A 3 -13.20 -1.10 -15.31
CA ILE A 3 -11.85 -0.54 -15.14
C ILE A 3 -11.70 0.57 -16.17
N SER A 4 -11.24 1.74 -15.72
CA SER A 4 -10.98 2.86 -16.64
C SER A 4 -9.77 2.59 -17.54
N PRO A 5 -9.61 3.32 -18.65
CA PRO A 5 -8.33 3.40 -19.32
C PRO A 5 -7.23 3.88 -18.37
N VAL A 6 -5.98 3.52 -18.68
CA VAL A 6 -4.81 4.04 -17.95
C VAL A 6 -4.68 5.53 -18.19
N SER A 7 -4.50 6.29 -17.10
CA SER A 7 -4.16 7.71 -17.16
C SER A 7 -2.79 7.94 -16.51
N HIS A 8 -1.98 8.80 -17.11
CA HIS A 8 -0.63 9.11 -16.66
C HIS A 8 -0.60 10.47 -15.96
N ASN A 9 -0.10 10.51 -14.73
CA ASN A 9 0.02 11.73 -13.90
C ASN A 9 -1.26 12.57 -13.84
N THR A 10 -2.43 11.91 -13.91
CA THR A 10 -3.72 12.59 -13.96
C THR A 10 -4.62 12.11 -12.84
N ARG A 11 -5.06 13.03 -12.00
CA ARG A 11 -6.03 12.79 -10.93
C ARG A 11 -7.41 12.48 -11.52
N PRO A 12 -8.29 11.80 -10.78
CA PRO A 12 -9.70 11.69 -11.16
C PRO A 12 -10.34 13.07 -11.30
N GLU A 13 -11.26 13.21 -12.27
CA GLU A 13 -12.04 14.45 -12.46
C GLU A 13 -13.15 14.62 -11.41
N SER A 14 -13.52 13.53 -10.75
CA SER A 14 -14.52 13.53 -9.68
C SER A 14 -14.00 14.20 -8.41
N GLN A 15 -14.93 14.60 -7.54
CA GLN A 15 -14.55 15.11 -6.23
C GLN A 15 -13.82 14.03 -5.43
N LEU A 16 -12.59 14.33 -5.02
CA LEU A 16 -11.75 13.42 -4.24
C LEU A 16 -12.12 13.46 -2.76
N LEU A 17 -11.98 12.31 -2.10
CA LEU A 17 -12.01 12.26 -0.65
C LEU A 17 -10.73 12.91 -0.08
N PRO A 18 -10.78 13.48 1.15
CA PRO A 18 -9.61 14.18 1.71
C PRO A 18 -8.33 13.35 1.75
N GLN A 19 -8.42 12.08 2.13
CA GLN A 19 -7.26 11.16 2.17
C GLN A 19 -6.74 10.82 0.76
N GLU A 20 -7.61 10.74 -0.22
CA GLU A 20 -7.24 10.53 -1.63
C GLU A 20 -6.53 11.75 -2.20
N ALA A 21 -7.09 12.94 -1.98
CA ALA A 21 -6.49 14.20 -2.40
C ALA A 21 -5.09 14.37 -1.78
N ALA A 22 -4.94 14.09 -0.49
CA ALA A 22 -3.66 14.15 0.21
C ALA A 22 -2.61 13.19 -0.38
N ALA A 23 -3.03 11.99 -0.81
CA ALA A 23 -2.12 11.05 -1.46
C ALA A 23 -1.60 11.59 -2.81
N PHE A 24 -2.46 12.17 -3.63
CA PHE A 24 -2.03 12.80 -4.89
C PHE A 24 -1.18 14.06 -4.65
N ASP A 25 -1.52 14.90 -3.65
CA ASP A 25 -0.70 16.06 -3.27
C ASP A 25 0.71 15.65 -2.86
N LEU A 26 0.85 14.53 -2.15
CA LEU A 26 2.13 13.97 -1.77
C LEU A 26 2.95 13.54 -2.99
N LEU A 27 2.35 12.81 -3.93
CA LEU A 27 3.02 12.39 -5.16
C LEU A 27 3.51 13.59 -5.98
N ASP A 28 2.67 14.60 -6.16
CA ASP A 28 3.02 15.82 -6.89
C ASP A 28 4.16 16.58 -6.17
N LYS A 29 4.08 16.73 -4.85
CA LYS A 29 5.12 17.39 -4.03
C LYS A 29 6.48 16.71 -4.17
N LEU A 30 6.50 15.38 -4.26
CA LEU A 30 7.73 14.59 -4.35
C LEU A 30 8.21 14.39 -5.80
N GLY A 31 7.44 14.85 -6.79
CA GLY A 31 7.74 14.62 -8.20
C GLY A 31 7.75 13.13 -8.55
N ILE A 32 6.82 12.36 -7.96
CA ILE A 32 6.65 10.93 -8.25
C ILE A 32 5.60 10.77 -9.33
N GLU A 33 6.02 10.26 -10.47
CA GLU A 33 5.13 9.93 -11.58
C GLU A 33 4.35 8.65 -11.30
N TYR A 34 3.14 8.58 -11.83
CA TYR A 34 2.27 7.41 -11.68
C TYR A 34 1.40 7.15 -12.90
N ASP A 35 1.12 5.88 -13.15
CA ASP A 35 0.00 5.44 -13.97
C ASP A 35 -1.16 5.06 -13.05
N ARG A 36 -2.38 5.36 -13.44
CA ARG A 36 -3.58 5.15 -12.63
C ARG A 36 -4.70 4.51 -13.44
N VAL A 37 -5.44 3.62 -12.79
CA VAL A 37 -6.78 3.18 -13.22
C VAL A 37 -7.78 3.40 -12.08
N SER A 38 -9.01 3.73 -12.45
CA SER A 38 -10.17 3.67 -11.54
C SER A 38 -10.92 2.36 -11.78
N HIS A 39 -11.47 1.79 -10.75
CA HIS A 39 -12.21 0.52 -10.82
C HIS A 39 -13.29 0.45 -9.74
N ASP A 40 -14.18 -0.54 -9.86
CA ASP A 40 -15.19 -0.80 -8.85
C ASP A 40 -14.55 -1.18 -7.50
N ALA A 41 -15.24 -0.91 -6.39
CA ALA A 41 -14.77 -1.19 -5.04
C ALA A 41 -14.74 -2.69 -4.66
N ALA A 42 -14.92 -3.59 -5.63
CA ALA A 42 -14.95 -5.02 -5.38
C ALA A 42 -13.53 -5.60 -5.26
N PHE A 43 -13.19 -6.07 -4.06
CA PHE A 43 -11.94 -6.79 -3.82
C PHE A 43 -12.13 -8.28 -4.07
N ASN A 44 -12.03 -8.68 -5.33
CA ASN A 44 -11.91 -10.08 -5.69
C ASN A 44 -10.64 -10.30 -6.51
N MET A 45 -10.18 -11.53 -6.57
CA MET A 45 -8.95 -11.90 -7.28
C MET A 45 -9.05 -11.62 -8.79
N GLU A 46 -10.24 -11.70 -9.35
CA GLU A 46 -10.49 -11.43 -10.77
C GLU A 46 -10.24 -9.95 -11.10
N LEU A 47 -10.75 -9.03 -10.28
CA LEU A 47 -10.49 -7.60 -10.43
C LEU A 47 -9.00 -7.27 -10.27
N CYS A 48 -8.35 -7.84 -9.27
CA CYS A 48 -6.90 -7.65 -9.07
C CYS A 48 -6.08 -8.13 -10.27
N ALA A 49 -6.42 -9.28 -10.83
CA ALA A 49 -5.76 -9.81 -12.02
C ALA A 49 -5.96 -8.90 -13.24
N GLU A 50 -7.17 -8.39 -13.43
CA GLU A 50 -7.47 -7.49 -14.55
C GLU A 50 -6.78 -6.12 -14.37
N VAL A 51 -6.74 -5.56 -13.16
CA VAL A 51 -5.99 -4.34 -12.84
C VAL A 51 -4.50 -4.54 -13.10
N SER A 52 -3.94 -5.68 -12.67
CA SER A 52 -2.54 -6.04 -12.93
C SER A 52 -2.23 -6.07 -14.43
N ARG A 53 -3.14 -6.66 -15.21
CA ARG A 53 -2.99 -6.74 -16.68
C ARG A 53 -3.05 -5.36 -17.34
N VAL A 54 -3.99 -4.50 -16.93
CA VAL A 54 -4.20 -3.18 -17.52
C VAL A 54 -3.07 -2.22 -17.18
N LEU A 55 -2.58 -2.24 -15.93
CA LEU A 55 -1.46 -1.39 -15.48
C LEU A 55 -0.09 -1.98 -15.80
N ASP A 56 -0.03 -3.24 -16.24
CA ASP A 56 1.23 -3.97 -16.42
C ASP A 56 2.12 -3.89 -15.16
N VAL A 57 1.53 -4.30 -14.01
CA VAL A 57 2.19 -4.34 -12.71
C VAL A 57 1.55 -5.41 -11.82
N SER A 58 2.34 -6.09 -11.01
CA SER A 58 1.79 -6.98 -9.98
C SER A 58 1.11 -6.14 -8.89
N VAL A 59 -0.20 -6.32 -8.71
CA VAL A 59 -0.95 -5.61 -7.66
C VAL A 59 -0.59 -6.19 -6.30
N CYS A 60 0.08 -5.41 -5.46
CA CYS A 60 0.51 -5.83 -4.13
C CYS A 60 -0.66 -6.14 -3.20
N LYS A 61 -0.48 -7.17 -2.39
CA LYS A 61 -1.30 -7.43 -1.22
C LYS A 61 -0.74 -6.60 -0.07
N ASN A 62 -1.55 -5.71 0.48
CA ASN A 62 -1.18 -4.86 1.61
C ASN A 62 -1.94 -5.30 2.85
N LEU A 63 -1.23 -5.72 3.88
CA LEU A 63 -1.79 -6.22 5.13
C LEU A 63 -1.42 -5.30 6.29
N PHE A 64 -2.42 -4.83 7.02
CA PHE A 64 -2.20 -4.04 8.22
C PHE A 64 -2.36 -4.93 9.45
N LEU A 65 -1.26 -5.11 10.16
CA LEU A 65 -1.11 -6.11 11.21
C LEU A 65 -0.76 -5.46 12.54
N CYS A 66 -1.03 -6.15 13.64
CA CYS A 66 -0.58 -5.77 14.97
C CYS A 66 -0.11 -6.99 15.78
N ASN A 67 0.68 -6.73 16.81
CA ASN A 67 1.01 -7.73 17.81
C ASN A 67 -0.20 -8.04 18.70
N ARG A 68 -0.08 -9.09 19.53
CA ARG A 68 -1.17 -9.55 20.41
C ARG A 68 -1.69 -8.44 21.36
N GLN A 69 -0.79 -7.58 21.84
CA GLN A 69 -1.12 -6.49 22.77
C GLN A 69 -1.66 -5.25 22.07
N LYS A 70 -1.67 -5.20 20.72
CA LYS A 70 -2.04 -4.03 19.92
C LYS A 70 -1.21 -2.77 20.26
N THR A 71 0.05 -2.97 20.59
CA THR A 71 1.00 -1.91 20.91
C THR A 71 2.02 -1.65 19.80
N ALA A 72 2.15 -2.59 18.85
CA ALA A 72 3.01 -2.48 17.68
C ALA A 72 2.20 -2.78 16.41
N PHE A 73 2.33 -1.92 15.42
CA PHE A 73 1.60 -2.00 14.15
C PHE A 73 2.58 -2.17 12.99
N TYR A 74 2.12 -2.87 11.96
CA TYR A 74 2.94 -3.23 10.80
C TYR A 74 2.10 -3.07 9.53
N LEU A 75 2.69 -2.46 8.51
CA LEU A 75 2.17 -2.50 7.14
C LEU A 75 3.07 -3.44 6.34
N LEU A 76 2.52 -4.55 5.87
CA LEU A 76 3.20 -5.50 5.00
C LEU A 76 2.74 -5.33 3.55
N CYS A 77 3.70 -5.10 2.66
CA CYS A 77 3.49 -5.12 1.20
C CYS A 77 4.12 -6.39 0.63
N MET A 78 3.32 -7.24 -0.01
CA MET A 78 3.76 -8.54 -0.53
C MET A 78 3.12 -8.89 -1.87
N PRO A 79 3.69 -9.84 -2.65
CA PRO A 79 3.07 -10.32 -3.88
C PRO A 79 1.67 -10.91 -3.63
N PRO A 80 0.71 -10.75 -4.58
CA PRO A 80 -0.67 -11.19 -4.39
C PRO A 80 -0.80 -12.71 -4.28
N ASP A 81 0.02 -13.45 -5.00
CA ASP A 81 -0.06 -14.92 -5.10
C ASP A 81 0.73 -15.66 -4.01
N LYS A 82 1.54 -14.93 -3.23
CA LYS A 82 2.30 -15.52 -2.14
C LYS A 82 1.40 -15.93 -0.98
N PRO A 83 1.55 -17.14 -0.42
CA PRO A 83 0.86 -17.51 0.80
C PRO A 83 1.37 -16.67 1.97
N PHE A 84 0.46 -16.27 2.86
CA PHE A 84 0.82 -15.50 4.05
C PHE A 84 0.58 -16.32 5.31
N HIS A 85 1.65 -16.50 6.06
CA HIS A 85 1.62 -17.18 7.36
C HIS A 85 2.16 -16.26 8.45
N THR A 86 1.32 -15.88 9.39
CA THR A 86 1.69 -14.97 10.49
C THR A 86 2.86 -15.50 11.32
N LYS A 87 2.99 -16.83 11.45
CA LYS A 87 4.08 -17.47 12.20
C LYS A 87 5.44 -17.17 11.56
N ASP A 88 5.54 -17.27 10.23
CA ASP A 88 6.80 -17.09 9.52
C ASP A 88 7.22 -15.62 9.56
N LEU A 89 6.28 -14.71 9.35
CA LEU A 89 6.53 -13.28 9.46
C LEU A 89 6.93 -12.90 10.91
N SER A 90 6.22 -13.38 11.91
CA SER A 90 6.53 -13.09 13.33
C SER A 90 7.94 -13.52 13.70
N ALA A 91 8.39 -14.69 13.21
CA ALA A 91 9.74 -15.18 13.43
C ALA A 91 10.80 -14.27 12.79
N GLN A 92 10.58 -13.84 11.54
CA GLN A 92 11.54 -12.98 10.82
C GLN A 92 11.73 -11.60 11.49
N ILE A 93 10.65 -11.02 12.03
CA ILE A 93 10.70 -9.67 12.62
C ILE A 93 10.87 -9.66 14.13
N GLY A 94 10.98 -10.82 14.76
CA GLY A 94 11.13 -10.95 16.21
C GLY A 94 9.91 -10.47 17.01
N SER A 95 8.70 -10.63 16.45
CA SER A 95 7.46 -10.20 17.07
C SER A 95 6.74 -11.35 17.78
N SER A 96 5.86 -11.03 18.74
CA SER A 96 4.83 -11.95 19.19
C SER A 96 3.85 -12.25 18.02
N ARG A 97 2.96 -13.24 18.23
CA ARG A 97 1.98 -13.61 17.21
C ARG A 97 1.25 -12.37 16.65
N LEU A 98 1.30 -12.22 15.32
CA LEU A 98 0.61 -11.18 14.59
C LEU A 98 -0.83 -11.56 14.27
N SER A 99 -1.68 -10.56 14.17
CA SER A 99 -3.05 -10.63 13.67
C SER A 99 -3.38 -9.39 12.86
N PHE A 100 -4.50 -9.39 12.13
CA PHE A 100 -4.98 -8.17 11.49
C PHE A 100 -5.29 -7.12 12.56
N ALA A 101 -4.84 -5.89 12.30
CA ALA A 101 -5.10 -4.76 13.20
C ALA A 101 -6.57 -4.29 13.08
N PRO A 102 -7.13 -3.69 14.14
CA PRO A 102 -8.47 -3.12 14.09
C PRO A 102 -8.60 -2.03 13.03
N GLU A 103 -9.81 -1.87 12.46
CA GLU A 103 -10.11 -0.84 11.48
C GLU A 103 -9.87 0.57 12.04
N GLU A 104 -10.22 0.79 13.31
CA GLU A 104 -9.98 2.07 13.99
C GLU A 104 -8.51 2.46 13.99
N SER A 105 -7.62 1.48 14.20
CA SER A 105 -6.17 1.70 14.15
C SER A 105 -5.68 1.99 12.74
N LEU A 106 -6.24 1.33 11.73
CA LEU A 106 -5.94 1.57 10.33
C LEU A 106 -6.31 3.01 9.92
N TRP A 107 -7.50 3.45 10.34
CA TRP A 107 -7.94 4.82 10.10
C TRP A 107 -7.12 5.84 10.88
N GLU A 108 -6.88 5.60 12.16
CA GLU A 108 -6.09 6.50 13.00
C GLU A 108 -4.69 6.74 12.43
N LEU A 109 -3.99 5.66 12.05
CA LEU A 109 -2.59 5.70 11.68
C LEU A 109 -2.35 6.00 10.20
N LEU A 110 -3.15 5.44 9.30
CA LEU A 110 -2.91 5.50 7.86
C LEU A 110 -4.00 6.26 7.07
N ARG A 111 -5.09 6.67 7.70
CA ARG A 111 -6.28 7.25 7.03
C ARG A 111 -6.83 6.36 5.92
N CYS A 112 -6.77 5.06 6.13
CA CYS A 112 -7.27 4.04 5.23
C CYS A 112 -8.40 3.24 5.86
N HIS A 113 -9.27 2.68 5.03
CA HIS A 113 -10.25 1.67 5.41
C HIS A 113 -9.81 0.27 4.99
N PRO A 114 -10.42 -0.80 5.50
CA PRO A 114 -10.17 -2.15 5.02
C PRO A 114 -10.24 -2.24 3.49
N GLY A 115 -9.22 -2.85 2.89
CA GLY A 115 -9.10 -2.95 1.45
C GLY A 115 -8.41 -1.77 0.75
N SER A 116 -8.05 -0.70 1.48
CA SER A 116 -7.30 0.43 0.92
C SER A 116 -5.98 0.71 1.63
N ALA A 117 -5.52 -0.20 2.51
CA ALA A 117 -4.23 -0.08 3.17
C ALA A 117 -3.11 0.14 2.13
N THR A 118 -2.27 1.13 2.36
CA THR A 118 -1.31 1.59 1.35
C THR A 118 -0.07 2.22 1.98
N ILE A 119 1.04 2.11 1.28
CA ILE A 119 2.30 2.77 1.64
C ILE A 119 2.16 4.31 1.64
N LEU A 120 1.27 4.88 0.83
CA LEU A 120 1.00 6.33 0.82
C LEU A 120 0.37 6.80 2.13
N GLY A 121 -0.34 5.91 2.83
CA GLY A 121 -0.92 6.20 4.15
C GLY A 121 0.13 6.48 5.23
N LEU A 122 1.37 6.02 5.06
CA LEU A 122 2.47 6.27 6.00
C LEU A 122 2.77 7.76 6.20
N ALA A 123 2.39 8.62 5.26
CA ALA A 123 2.49 10.07 5.44
C ALA A 123 1.64 10.61 6.62
N ASN A 124 0.65 9.86 7.07
CA ASN A 124 -0.19 10.21 8.22
C ASN A 124 0.40 9.71 9.56
N ASP A 125 1.32 8.76 9.51
CA ASP A 125 1.99 8.19 10.70
C ASP A 125 3.22 9.01 11.10
N THR A 126 2.98 10.23 11.57
CA THR A 126 4.04 11.19 11.93
C THR A 126 4.81 10.80 13.19
N GLU A 127 4.27 9.90 13.99
CA GLU A 127 4.90 9.37 15.20
C GLU A 127 5.67 8.06 14.95
N HIS A 128 5.71 7.59 13.71
CA HIS A 128 6.38 6.34 13.30
C HIS A 128 5.93 5.11 14.13
N ARG A 129 4.64 5.01 14.39
CA ARG A 129 4.02 3.91 15.12
C ARG A 129 3.87 2.65 14.26
N VAL A 130 3.89 2.80 12.93
CA VAL A 130 3.76 1.72 11.96
C VAL A 130 5.14 1.34 11.42
N ARG A 131 5.53 0.08 11.59
CA ARG A 131 6.73 -0.47 10.95
C ARG A 131 6.38 -0.98 9.55
N LEU A 132 7.10 -0.51 8.56
CA LEU A 132 6.93 -0.95 7.17
C LEU A 132 7.72 -2.24 6.93
N LEU A 133 7.02 -3.24 6.40
CA LEU A 133 7.60 -4.52 5.96
C LEU A 133 7.34 -4.65 4.47
N ILE A 134 8.37 -4.96 3.69
CA ILE A 134 8.24 -5.17 2.25
C ILE A 134 8.84 -6.54 1.92
N ASP A 135 8.07 -7.38 1.24
CA ASP A 135 8.60 -8.62 0.68
C ASP A 135 9.68 -8.31 -0.35
N ARG A 136 10.75 -9.10 -0.35
CA ARG A 136 11.90 -8.92 -1.25
C ARG A 136 11.49 -8.84 -2.72
N GLU A 137 10.58 -9.68 -3.17
CA GLU A 137 10.13 -9.67 -4.56
C GLU A 137 9.45 -8.35 -4.96
N VAL A 138 8.71 -7.72 -4.02
CA VAL A 138 8.11 -6.40 -4.25
C VAL A 138 9.19 -5.32 -4.30
N CYS A 139 10.18 -5.41 -3.42
CA CYS A 139 11.29 -4.46 -3.36
C CYS A 139 12.18 -4.52 -4.60
N ASP A 140 12.39 -5.72 -5.15
CA ASP A 140 13.25 -5.95 -6.33
C ASP A 140 12.50 -5.71 -7.65
N ALA A 141 11.16 -5.63 -7.64
CA ALA A 141 10.37 -5.35 -8.83
C ALA A 141 10.59 -3.89 -9.31
N PRO A 142 10.60 -3.63 -10.64
CA PRO A 142 10.82 -2.27 -11.17
C PRO A 142 9.69 -1.31 -10.84
N PHE A 143 8.48 -1.84 -10.65
CA PHE A 143 7.29 -1.06 -10.35
C PHE A 143 6.59 -1.58 -9.10
N PHE A 144 6.03 -0.64 -8.37
CA PHE A 144 5.27 -0.83 -7.14
C PHE A 144 3.81 -0.44 -7.38
N SER A 145 2.87 -1.24 -6.94
CA SER A 145 1.44 -0.89 -7.00
C SER A 145 0.92 -0.49 -5.62
N CYS A 146 0.07 0.52 -5.57
CA CYS A 146 -0.56 0.96 -4.35
C CYS A 146 -1.91 1.64 -4.61
N HIS A 147 -2.66 1.88 -3.54
CA HIS A 147 -3.89 2.65 -3.57
C HIS A 147 -3.64 4.11 -3.12
N PRO A 148 -4.36 5.10 -3.64
CA PRO A 148 -4.33 6.47 -3.12
C PRO A 148 -5.25 6.60 -1.88
N CYS A 149 -5.08 5.75 -0.86
CA CYS A 149 -5.88 5.66 0.37
C CYS A 149 -7.38 5.35 0.16
N ILE A 150 -7.78 4.92 -1.03
CA ILE A 150 -9.14 4.48 -1.37
C ILE A 150 -9.07 3.19 -2.20
N CYS A 151 -10.13 2.40 -2.15
CA CYS A 151 -10.18 1.09 -2.79
C CYS A 151 -10.73 1.07 -4.23
N THR A 152 -11.01 2.23 -4.81
CA THR A 152 -11.58 2.37 -6.16
C THR A 152 -10.57 2.90 -7.19
N SER A 153 -9.31 2.95 -6.81
CA SER A 153 -8.22 3.38 -7.68
C SER A 153 -6.93 2.64 -7.33
N THR A 154 -6.17 2.27 -8.34
CA THR A 154 -4.84 1.66 -8.20
C THR A 154 -3.83 2.46 -9.00
N LEU A 155 -2.66 2.67 -8.39
CA LEU A 155 -1.53 3.38 -8.95
C LEU A 155 -0.38 2.40 -9.20
N LYS A 156 0.38 2.66 -10.26
CA LYS A 156 1.69 2.06 -10.56
C LYS A 156 2.75 3.13 -10.43
N LEU A 157 3.71 2.93 -9.56
CA LEU A 157 4.84 3.82 -9.29
C LEU A 157 6.15 3.12 -9.65
N LYS A 158 7.21 3.88 -9.92
CA LYS A 158 8.56 3.30 -9.93
C LYS A 158 8.96 2.90 -8.51
N THR A 159 9.44 1.67 -8.30
CA THR A 159 9.91 1.22 -6.99
C THR A 159 11.04 2.09 -6.47
N ALA A 160 11.94 2.55 -7.34
CA ALA A 160 13.00 3.50 -6.97
C ALA A 160 12.44 4.79 -6.36
N ASP A 161 11.37 5.37 -6.93
CA ASP A 161 10.75 6.58 -6.39
C ASP A 161 10.11 6.33 -5.00
N VAL A 162 9.54 5.15 -4.79
CA VAL A 162 9.03 4.75 -3.46
C VAL A 162 10.17 4.70 -2.45
N LEU A 163 11.27 4.02 -2.77
CA LEU A 163 12.39 3.82 -1.86
C LEU A 163 13.22 5.08 -1.62
N GLU A 164 13.42 5.90 -2.65
CA GLU A 164 14.36 7.03 -2.63
C GLU A 164 13.70 8.40 -2.39
N LYS A 165 12.38 8.52 -2.62
CA LYS A 165 11.64 9.78 -2.42
C LYS A 165 10.54 9.66 -1.36
N LEU A 166 9.64 8.69 -1.49
CA LEU A 166 8.48 8.56 -0.59
C LEU A 166 8.92 8.18 0.83
N LEU A 167 9.66 7.09 0.98
CA LEU A 167 10.05 6.59 2.31
C LEU A 167 10.97 7.56 3.08
N PRO A 168 11.98 8.19 2.47
CA PRO A 168 12.74 9.23 3.16
C PRO A 168 11.89 10.41 3.60
N HIS A 169 10.90 10.81 2.80
CA HIS A 169 9.99 11.90 3.15
C HIS A 169 9.10 11.55 4.35
N THR A 170 8.57 10.33 4.41
CA THR A 170 7.74 9.87 5.53
C THR A 170 8.56 9.45 6.76
N GLY A 171 9.89 9.31 6.61
CA GLY A 171 10.79 8.87 7.67
C GLY A 171 10.70 7.38 8.02
N HIS A 172 10.07 6.57 7.17
CA HIS A 172 9.95 5.13 7.37
C HIS A 172 11.07 4.38 6.65
N THR A 173 11.75 3.50 7.38
CA THR A 173 12.76 2.59 6.82
C THR A 173 12.13 1.21 6.69
N PRO A 174 12.08 0.61 5.50
CA PRO A 174 11.47 -0.69 5.33
C PRO A 174 12.34 -1.80 5.93
N VAL A 175 11.69 -2.78 6.54
CA VAL A 175 12.30 -4.07 6.86
C VAL A 175 11.96 -5.01 5.70
N ILE A 176 12.99 -5.54 5.06
CA ILE A 176 12.81 -6.50 3.97
C ILE A 176 12.59 -7.88 4.58
N VAL A 177 11.53 -8.55 4.14
CA VAL A 177 11.16 -9.89 4.57
C VAL A 177 11.14 -10.86 3.39
N ASP A 178 11.38 -12.13 3.65
CA ASP A 178 11.37 -13.21 2.66
C ASP A 178 10.23 -14.18 3.02
N LEU A 179 9.07 -14.01 2.37
CA LEU A 179 7.86 -14.81 2.64
C LEU A 179 7.64 -15.91 1.60
#